data_093e75882b28efd581918e158e2a859f
#
_entry.id   093e75882b28efd581918e158e2a859f
#
_cell.length_a   1.000
_cell.length_b   1.000
_cell.length_c   1.000
_cell.angle_alpha   90.00
_cell.angle_beta   90.00
_cell.angle_gamma   90.00
#
_symmetry.space_group_name_H-M   'P 1'
#
loop_
_entity.id
_entity.type
_entity.pdbx_description
1 polymer ?
#
loop_
_entity_poly.entity_id
_entity_poly.type
_entity_poly.pdbx_seq_one_letter_code
_entity_poly.pdbx_strand_id
1 'polypeptide(L)'
;MAILITGGVGYIGSHTVLTLLEKGESVVIVDDLSNSSLESLERVKRLTGVEPLFYQGSILDRSLLRQIFTENSISDVIHFAGLKSVGESVAQPLSYYEVNVTGSLCLLDEMLKAGVHNFIFSSSATVYGEPETIPLTEDCLVGGTTNPYGTSKLMVEKMLADISLAYPTLNTTILRYFNPVGAHPSGEIGEDPNGIPNNLMPYICQVAIGKRDHLSVFGSDYPTKDGTGVRDFIHVMDLAEGHVAALKQRHDGSNLRIYNLGTGKGYSVLELLEAFKRVTTLDVPYVLTTRRSGDIAECWSDPAKARKELGWEAKHDLDDMVRDAWNWQQKNPNGYKSN
;
A
#
# COMPACT_ATOMS: atom_id res chain seq x y z
N MET A 1 -16.63 -16.49 -10.16
CA MET A 1 -16.70 -15.00 -10.05
C MET A 1 -15.28 -14.52 -9.82
N ALA A 2 -14.93 -13.33 -10.31
CA ALA A 2 -13.58 -12.81 -10.24
C ALA A 2 -13.48 -11.60 -9.29
N ILE A 3 -12.29 -11.30 -8.81
CA ILE A 3 -11.96 -10.13 -8.00
C ILE A 3 -11.36 -9.07 -8.91
N LEU A 4 -11.96 -7.89 -8.98
CA LEU A 4 -11.38 -6.75 -9.69
C LEU A 4 -10.34 -6.06 -8.80
N ILE A 5 -9.12 -5.91 -9.30
CA ILE A 5 -8.04 -5.21 -8.62
C ILE A 5 -7.65 -3.99 -9.43
N THR A 6 -7.93 -2.80 -8.92
CA THR A 6 -7.44 -1.56 -9.53
C THR A 6 -6.06 -1.23 -8.99
N GLY A 7 -5.14 -0.80 -9.85
CA GLY A 7 -3.74 -0.60 -9.46
C GLY A 7 -3.00 -1.92 -9.20
N GLY A 8 -3.44 -3.00 -9.84
CA GLY A 8 -2.93 -4.36 -9.61
C GLY A 8 -1.53 -4.63 -10.16
N VAL A 9 -0.99 -3.73 -10.97
CA VAL A 9 0.38 -3.82 -11.53
C VAL A 9 1.40 -3.14 -10.62
N GLY A 10 0.93 -2.27 -9.70
CA GLY A 10 1.77 -1.56 -8.74
C GLY A 10 2.38 -2.48 -7.67
N TYR A 11 3.20 -1.91 -6.79
CA TYR A 11 3.94 -2.65 -5.76
C TYR A 11 3.04 -3.53 -4.88
N ILE A 12 2.09 -2.95 -4.13
CA ILE A 12 1.21 -3.71 -3.23
C ILE A 12 0.22 -4.55 -4.06
N GLY A 13 -0.30 -3.98 -5.16
CA GLY A 13 -1.25 -4.64 -6.04
C GLY A 13 -0.71 -5.94 -6.62
N SER A 14 0.50 -5.97 -7.18
CA SER A 14 1.10 -7.16 -7.78
C SER A 14 1.36 -8.29 -6.77
N HIS A 15 1.78 -7.96 -5.54
CA HIS A 15 1.93 -8.94 -4.47
C HIS A 15 0.57 -9.51 -4.02
N THR A 16 -0.48 -8.66 -4.00
CA THR A 16 -1.86 -9.13 -3.69
C THR A 16 -2.42 -10.00 -4.83
N VAL A 17 -2.18 -9.62 -6.09
CA VAL A 17 -2.54 -10.45 -7.26
C VAL A 17 -1.87 -11.82 -7.17
N LEU A 18 -0.56 -11.86 -6.91
CA LEU A 18 0.18 -13.12 -6.73
C LEU A 18 -0.45 -13.97 -5.63
N THR A 19 -0.67 -13.40 -4.45
CA THR A 19 -1.24 -14.11 -3.29
C THR A 19 -2.63 -14.68 -3.58
N LEU A 20 -3.48 -13.95 -4.32
CA LEU A 20 -4.81 -14.40 -4.71
C LEU A 20 -4.75 -15.56 -5.73
N LEU A 21 -3.89 -15.44 -6.75
CA LEU A 21 -3.71 -16.48 -7.76
C LEU A 21 -3.17 -17.77 -7.15
N GLU A 22 -2.23 -17.69 -6.20
CA GLU A 22 -1.71 -18.85 -5.45
C GLU A 22 -2.80 -19.57 -4.63
N LYS A 23 -3.85 -18.81 -4.22
CA LYS A 23 -5.03 -19.38 -3.52
C LYS A 23 -6.12 -19.87 -4.47
N GLY A 24 -5.89 -19.80 -5.78
CA GLY A 24 -6.83 -20.27 -6.81
C GLY A 24 -7.97 -19.29 -7.11
N GLU A 25 -7.85 -18.02 -6.68
CA GLU A 25 -8.84 -16.98 -7.00
C GLU A 25 -8.67 -16.49 -8.44
N SER A 26 -9.78 -16.13 -9.08
CA SER A 26 -9.77 -15.47 -10.40
C SER A 26 -9.63 -13.98 -10.23
N VAL A 27 -8.71 -13.37 -10.96
CA VAL A 27 -8.38 -11.94 -10.82
C VAL A 27 -8.53 -11.22 -12.17
N VAL A 28 -9.15 -10.04 -12.14
CA VAL A 28 -9.19 -9.06 -13.22
C VAL A 28 -8.48 -7.80 -12.75
N ILE A 29 -7.62 -7.23 -13.57
CA ILE A 29 -6.78 -6.08 -13.20
C ILE A 29 -7.10 -4.91 -14.11
N VAL A 30 -7.19 -3.70 -13.54
CA VAL A 30 -7.14 -2.43 -14.28
C VAL A 30 -6.04 -1.54 -13.71
N ASP A 31 -5.16 -1.02 -14.59
CA ASP A 31 -4.02 -0.17 -14.21
C ASP A 31 -3.67 0.71 -15.41
N ASP A 32 -3.34 1.98 -15.18
CA ASP A 32 -2.98 2.92 -16.25
C ASP A 32 -1.48 2.93 -16.57
N LEU A 33 -0.68 2.17 -15.80
CA LEU A 33 0.76 2.05 -15.92
C LEU A 33 1.53 3.36 -15.69
N SER A 34 0.92 4.35 -15.06
CA SER A 34 1.55 5.64 -14.77
C SER A 34 2.74 5.51 -13.82
N ASN A 35 2.70 4.56 -12.88
CA ASN A 35 3.78 4.30 -11.91
C ASN A 35 3.97 2.79 -11.65
N SER A 36 3.83 1.99 -12.69
CA SER A 36 3.94 0.53 -12.63
C SER A 36 4.53 -0.02 -13.93
N SER A 37 4.86 -1.31 -13.95
CA SER A 37 5.42 -2.00 -15.12
C SER A 37 4.71 -3.32 -15.36
N LEU A 38 4.28 -3.58 -16.59
CA LEU A 38 3.68 -4.87 -16.99
C LEU A 38 4.59 -6.07 -16.71
N GLU A 39 5.91 -5.86 -16.63
CA GLU A 39 6.85 -6.92 -16.25
C GLU A 39 6.50 -7.53 -14.88
N SER A 40 5.87 -6.78 -13.97
CA SER A 40 5.40 -7.34 -12.70
C SER A 40 4.37 -8.45 -12.89
N LEU A 41 3.42 -8.29 -13.84
CA LEU A 41 2.43 -9.32 -14.17
C LEU A 41 3.03 -10.52 -14.91
N GLU A 42 3.99 -10.28 -15.80
CA GLU A 42 4.72 -11.36 -16.47
C GLU A 42 5.47 -12.22 -15.45
N ARG A 43 6.02 -11.60 -14.40
CA ARG A 43 6.68 -12.30 -13.31
C ARG A 43 5.70 -13.02 -12.39
N VAL A 44 4.55 -12.40 -12.09
CA VAL A 44 3.44 -13.08 -11.39
C VAL A 44 2.99 -14.33 -12.16
N LYS A 45 2.82 -14.22 -13.48
CA LYS A 45 2.50 -15.37 -14.36
C LYS A 45 3.57 -16.46 -14.28
N ARG A 46 4.87 -16.11 -14.28
CA ARG A 46 5.96 -17.09 -14.10
C ARG A 46 5.92 -17.80 -12.76
N LEU A 47 5.58 -17.07 -11.68
CA LEU A 47 5.54 -17.62 -10.33
C LEU A 47 4.31 -18.51 -10.10
N THR A 48 3.16 -18.15 -10.63
CA THR A 48 1.88 -18.83 -10.38
C THR A 48 1.46 -19.80 -11.48
N GLY A 49 2.02 -19.65 -12.69
CA GLY A 49 1.56 -20.37 -13.89
C GLY A 49 0.22 -19.84 -14.45
N VAL A 50 -0.34 -18.78 -13.86
CA VAL A 50 -1.64 -18.20 -14.24
C VAL A 50 -1.45 -16.79 -14.79
N GLU A 51 -2.05 -16.51 -15.95
CA GLU A 51 -2.09 -15.19 -16.55
C GLU A 51 -3.35 -14.44 -16.07
N PRO A 52 -3.21 -13.35 -15.29
CA PRO A 52 -4.36 -12.56 -14.89
C PRO A 52 -4.92 -11.77 -16.09
N LEU A 53 -6.25 -11.59 -16.13
CA LEU A 53 -6.86 -10.72 -17.13
C LEU A 53 -6.54 -9.27 -16.83
N PHE A 54 -6.00 -8.55 -17.81
CA PHE A 54 -5.53 -7.17 -17.66
C PHE A 54 -6.20 -6.21 -18.64
N TYR A 55 -6.69 -5.09 -18.10
CA TYR A 55 -7.18 -3.93 -18.85
C TYR A 55 -6.30 -2.72 -18.57
N GLN A 56 -5.69 -2.17 -19.61
CA GLN A 56 -4.92 -0.94 -19.47
C GLN A 56 -5.84 0.28 -19.54
N GLY A 57 -5.86 1.08 -18.48
CA GLY A 57 -6.60 2.33 -18.45
C GLY A 57 -6.82 2.88 -17.05
N SER A 58 -7.37 4.08 -17.00
CA SER A 58 -7.58 4.84 -15.77
C SER A 58 -8.92 4.52 -15.11
N ILE A 59 -8.95 4.54 -13.78
CA ILE A 59 -10.20 4.47 -12.99
C ILE A 59 -11.11 5.70 -13.18
N LEU A 60 -10.62 6.75 -13.84
CA LEU A 60 -11.43 7.89 -14.27
C LEU A 60 -12.28 7.59 -15.52
N ASP A 61 -11.90 6.56 -16.28
CA ASP A 61 -12.61 6.15 -17.49
C ASP A 61 -13.82 5.25 -17.15
N ARG A 62 -14.99 5.90 -17.00
CA ARG A 62 -16.25 5.20 -16.72
C ARG A 62 -16.67 4.22 -17.82
N SER A 63 -16.28 4.45 -19.07
CA SER A 63 -16.61 3.55 -20.17
C SER A 63 -15.84 2.25 -20.06
N LEU A 64 -14.55 2.32 -19.75
CA LEU A 64 -13.70 1.16 -19.47
C LEU A 64 -14.19 0.40 -18.23
N LEU A 65 -14.49 1.10 -17.13
CA LEU A 65 -15.00 0.44 -15.91
C LEU A 65 -16.30 -0.31 -16.19
N ARG A 66 -17.25 0.29 -16.92
CA ARG A 66 -18.50 -0.36 -17.34
C ARG A 66 -18.24 -1.57 -18.22
N GLN A 67 -17.32 -1.49 -19.16
CA GLN A 67 -16.91 -2.60 -20.00
C GLN A 67 -16.41 -3.76 -19.14
N ILE A 68 -15.48 -3.49 -18.20
CA ILE A 68 -14.90 -4.50 -17.29
C ILE A 68 -16.01 -5.22 -16.50
N PHE A 69 -16.93 -4.47 -15.90
CA PHE A 69 -18.05 -5.07 -15.14
C PHE A 69 -19.06 -5.82 -16.03
N THR A 70 -19.19 -5.46 -17.31
CA THR A 70 -20.10 -6.13 -18.24
C THR A 70 -19.50 -7.42 -18.78
N GLU A 71 -18.20 -7.41 -19.09
CA GLU A 71 -17.51 -8.55 -19.68
C GLU A 71 -17.13 -9.62 -18.64
N ASN A 72 -17.04 -9.25 -17.36
CA ASN A 72 -16.55 -10.12 -16.31
C ASN A 72 -17.56 -10.26 -15.17
N SER A 73 -17.74 -11.49 -14.69
CA SER A 73 -18.55 -11.76 -13.49
C SER A 73 -17.76 -11.39 -12.23
N ILE A 74 -17.72 -10.08 -11.88
CA ILE A 74 -17.03 -9.57 -10.71
C ILE A 74 -17.88 -9.75 -9.46
N SER A 75 -17.28 -10.21 -8.37
CA SER A 75 -17.92 -10.32 -7.04
C SER A 75 -17.39 -9.33 -6.03
N ASP A 76 -16.13 -8.96 -6.13
CA ASP A 76 -15.41 -8.15 -5.15
C ASP A 76 -14.49 -7.16 -5.88
N VAL A 77 -14.24 -6.01 -5.25
CA VAL A 77 -13.29 -5.01 -5.74
C VAL A 77 -12.25 -4.72 -4.66
N ILE A 78 -10.96 -4.80 -5.01
CA ILE A 78 -9.86 -4.29 -4.19
C ILE A 78 -9.29 -3.06 -4.88
N HIS A 79 -9.34 -1.93 -4.20
CA HIS A 79 -8.99 -0.64 -4.78
C HIS A 79 -7.64 -0.13 -4.28
N PHE A 80 -6.58 -0.36 -5.08
CA PHE A 80 -5.24 0.18 -4.85
C PHE A 80 -4.94 1.41 -5.68
N ALA A 81 -5.56 1.55 -6.86
CA ALA A 81 -5.26 2.64 -7.79
C ALA A 81 -5.32 4.01 -7.11
N GLY A 82 -4.27 4.79 -7.27
CA GLY A 82 -4.16 6.12 -6.70
C GLY A 82 -2.73 6.60 -6.62
N LEU A 83 -2.56 7.91 -6.67
CA LEU A 83 -1.27 8.58 -6.46
C LEU A 83 -0.90 8.51 -4.98
N LYS A 84 0.39 8.22 -4.67
CA LYS A 84 0.83 7.89 -3.30
C LYS A 84 1.98 8.73 -2.74
N SER A 85 2.60 9.58 -3.54
CA SER A 85 3.76 10.36 -3.14
C SER A 85 3.37 11.59 -2.33
N VAL A 86 3.75 11.63 -1.05
CA VAL A 86 3.48 12.77 -0.14
C VAL A 86 4.04 14.08 -0.70
N GLY A 87 5.32 14.09 -1.11
CA GLY A 87 5.96 15.30 -1.63
C GLY A 87 5.34 15.79 -2.94
N GLU A 88 5.02 14.89 -3.86
CA GLU A 88 4.35 15.24 -5.12
C GLU A 88 2.94 15.77 -4.88
N SER A 89 2.21 15.24 -3.90
CA SER A 89 0.86 15.70 -3.59
C SER A 89 0.82 17.18 -3.20
N VAL A 90 1.86 17.69 -2.53
CA VAL A 90 1.99 19.10 -2.18
C VAL A 90 2.22 19.96 -3.43
N ALA A 91 3.00 19.44 -4.39
CA ALA A 91 3.29 20.15 -5.64
C ALA A 91 2.13 20.10 -6.65
N GLN A 92 1.35 19.00 -6.65
CA GLN A 92 0.31 18.73 -7.63
C GLN A 92 -1.02 18.29 -6.97
N PRO A 93 -1.62 19.06 -6.05
CA PRO A 93 -2.77 18.63 -5.28
C PRO A 93 -4.00 18.30 -6.13
N LEU A 94 -4.22 19.01 -7.23
CA LEU A 94 -5.37 18.78 -8.13
C LEU A 94 -5.36 17.37 -8.72
N SER A 95 -4.21 16.90 -9.18
CA SER A 95 -4.05 15.54 -9.71
C SER A 95 -4.37 14.48 -8.65
N TYR A 96 -3.98 14.73 -7.40
CA TYR A 96 -4.27 13.82 -6.29
C TYR A 96 -5.76 13.75 -5.97
N TYR A 97 -6.47 14.87 -5.96
CA TYR A 97 -7.93 14.83 -5.76
C TYR A 97 -8.67 14.26 -6.97
N GLU A 98 -8.23 14.56 -8.19
CA GLU A 98 -8.82 13.99 -9.38
C GLU A 98 -8.69 12.46 -9.41
N VAL A 99 -7.47 11.94 -9.29
CA VAL A 99 -7.24 10.50 -9.39
C VAL A 99 -7.78 9.78 -8.15
N ASN A 100 -7.41 10.22 -6.92
CA ASN A 100 -7.73 9.47 -5.72
C ASN A 100 -9.20 9.61 -5.31
N VAL A 101 -9.80 10.80 -5.44
CA VAL A 101 -11.17 11.03 -4.99
C VAL A 101 -12.16 10.82 -6.13
N THR A 102 -12.00 11.54 -7.26
CA THR A 102 -12.93 11.39 -8.40
C THR A 102 -12.84 10.00 -9.02
N GLY A 103 -11.62 9.44 -9.15
CA GLY A 103 -11.43 8.06 -9.64
C GLY A 103 -12.14 7.02 -8.76
N SER A 104 -12.03 7.14 -7.43
CA SER A 104 -12.76 6.27 -6.49
C SER A 104 -14.28 6.40 -6.63
N LEU A 105 -14.80 7.64 -6.83
CA LEU A 105 -16.22 7.86 -7.10
C LEU A 105 -16.68 7.21 -8.42
N CYS A 106 -15.88 7.34 -9.49
CA CYS A 106 -16.17 6.69 -10.77
C CYS A 106 -16.27 5.17 -10.62
N LEU A 107 -15.32 4.57 -9.91
CA LEU A 107 -15.28 3.13 -9.67
C LEU A 107 -16.49 2.66 -8.85
N LEU A 108 -16.80 3.32 -7.73
CA LEU A 108 -17.92 2.97 -6.86
C LEU A 108 -19.26 3.08 -7.59
N ASP A 109 -19.47 4.12 -8.39
CA ASP A 109 -20.70 4.34 -9.15
C ASP A 109 -20.92 3.24 -10.20
N GLU A 110 -19.89 2.89 -11.00
CA GLU A 110 -20.03 1.83 -12.01
C GLU A 110 -20.11 0.42 -11.36
N MET A 111 -19.43 0.22 -10.22
CA MET A 111 -19.51 -1.01 -9.43
C MET A 111 -20.92 -1.27 -8.90
N LEU A 112 -21.55 -0.24 -8.29
CA LEU A 112 -22.91 -0.34 -7.74
C LEU A 112 -23.96 -0.55 -8.86
N LYS A 113 -23.80 0.12 -10.01
CA LYS A 113 -24.66 -0.11 -11.19
C LYS A 113 -24.56 -1.54 -11.73
N ALA A 114 -23.40 -2.15 -11.60
CA ALA A 114 -23.17 -3.55 -11.99
C ALA A 114 -23.67 -4.56 -10.95
N GLY A 115 -24.19 -4.11 -9.81
CA GLY A 115 -24.66 -4.99 -8.73
C GLY A 115 -23.54 -5.65 -7.94
N VAL A 116 -22.33 -5.10 -7.96
CA VAL A 116 -21.22 -5.56 -7.13
C VAL A 116 -21.25 -4.78 -5.81
N HIS A 117 -21.16 -5.51 -4.69
CA HIS A 117 -21.42 -4.93 -3.38
C HIS A 117 -20.29 -5.15 -2.35
N ASN A 118 -19.16 -5.75 -2.74
CA ASN A 118 -18.02 -5.94 -1.84
C ASN A 118 -16.86 -5.05 -2.28
N PHE A 119 -16.43 -4.14 -1.40
CA PHE A 119 -15.41 -3.16 -1.70
C PHE A 119 -14.34 -3.10 -0.59
N ILE A 120 -13.09 -3.31 -0.97
CA ILE A 120 -11.94 -3.16 -0.07
C ILE A 120 -11.13 -1.94 -0.52
N PHE A 121 -10.98 -0.97 0.36
CA PHE A 121 -10.27 0.27 0.10
C PHE A 121 -8.88 0.28 0.75
N SER A 122 -7.87 0.54 -0.07
CA SER A 122 -6.50 0.82 0.34
C SER A 122 -6.39 2.23 0.91
N SER A 123 -6.54 2.36 2.23
CA SER A 123 -6.32 3.60 2.95
C SER A 123 -4.90 3.67 3.52
N SER A 124 -4.61 4.64 4.35
CA SER A 124 -3.27 4.92 4.86
C SER A 124 -3.33 5.43 6.30
N ALA A 125 -2.32 5.13 7.10
CA ALA A 125 -2.13 5.73 8.42
C ALA A 125 -2.00 7.26 8.39
N THR A 126 -1.73 7.86 7.24
CA THR A 126 -1.71 9.33 7.09
C THR A 126 -3.05 10.01 7.37
N VAL A 127 -4.17 9.27 7.39
CA VAL A 127 -5.50 9.80 7.77
C VAL A 127 -5.58 10.21 9.23
N TYR A 128 -4.73 9.65 10.09
CA TYR A 128 -4.66 10.03 11.51
C TYR A 128 -4.03 11.40 11.74
N GLY A 129 -3.26 11.92 10.77
CA GLY A 129 -2.52 13.17 10.95
C GLY A 129 -1.41 13.04 11.99
N GLU A 130 -1.28 14.04 12.86
CA GLU A 130 -0.36 14.01 14.01
C GLU A 130 -1.07 13.29 15.18
N PRO A 131 -0.60 12.12 15.61
CA PRO A 131 -1.30 11.32 16.62
C PRO A 131 -1.17 11.93 18.02
N GLU A 132 -2.29 12.00 18.76
CA GLU A 132 -2.30 12.38 20.16
C GLU A 132 -1.84 11.22 21.08
N THR A 133 -2.05 9.99 20.64
CA THR A 133 -1.71 8.78 21.39
C THR A 133 -1.11 7.71 20.46
N ILE A 134 -0.21 6.91 21.01
CA ILE A 134 0.43 5.77 20.34
C ILE A 134 0.37 4.57 21.31
N PRO A 135 0.11 3.34 20.83
CA PRO A 135 -0.17 2.92 19.45
C PRO A 135 -1.50 3.45 18.90
N LEU A 136 -1.57 3.60 17.56
CA LEU A 136 -2.78 4.01 16.86
C LEU A 136 -3.78 2.85 16.76
N THR A 137 -4.98 3.05 17.29
CA THR A 137 -6.13 2.17 17.08
C THR A 137 -7.08 2.77 16.05
N GLU A 138 -8.04 1.98 15.56
CA GLU A 138 -9.05 2.46 14.62
C GLU A 138 -10.01 3.50 15.21
N ASP A 139 -10.11 3.56 16.55
CA ASP A 139 -10.91 4.53 17.29
C ASP A 139 -10.21 5.88 17.48
N CYS A 140 -8.92 5.98 17.16
CA CYS A 140 -8.20 7.24 17.18
C CYS A 140 -8.81 8.24 16.19
N LEU A 141 -8.77 9.52 16.55
CA LEU A 141 -9.29 10.58 15.71
C LEU A 141 -8.57 10.59 14.35
N VAL A 142 -9.36 10.80 13.30
CA VAL A 142 -8.87 10.99 11.93
C VAL A 142 -9.08 12.43 11.50
N GLY A 143 -8.10 13.00 10.82
CA GLY A 143 -8.14 14.40 10.39
C GLY A 143 -6.79 15.06 10.63
N GLY A 144 -6.72 16.40 10.48
CA GLY A 144 -5.44 17.10 10.66
C GLY A 144 -4.34 16.61 9.72
N THR A 145 -4.70 16.07 8.57
CA THR A 145 -3.77 15.53 7.58
C THR A 145 -2.80 16.60 7.12
N THR A 146 -1.51 16.27 7.06
CA THR A 146 -0.44 17.24 6.80
C THR A 146 -0.13 17.44 5.32
N ASN A 147 -0.80 16.71 4.43
CA ASN A 147 -0.56 16.74 2.98
C ASN A 147 -1.79 16.29 2.18
N PRO A 148 -1.89 16.69 0.88
CA PRO A 148 -3.02 16.36 0.02
C PRO A 148 -3.22 14.85 -0.22
N TYR A 149 -2.15 14.04 -0.20
CA TYR A 149 -2.30 12.59 -0.28
C TYR A 149 -3.12 12.04 0.91
N GLY A 150 -2.72 12.36 2.14
CA GLY A 150 -3.47 11.96 3.34
C GLY A 150 -4.90 12.50 3.34
N THR A 151 -5.09 13.76 2.92
CA THR A 151 -6.40 14.37 2.78
C THR A 151 -7.27 13.63 1.75
N SER A 152 -6.72 13.24 0.61
CA SER A 152 -7.47 12.49 -0.42
C SER A 152 -7.93 11.12 0.09
N LYS A 153 -7.08 10.40 0.84
CA LYS A 153 -7.47 9.12 1.48
C LYS A 153 -8.58 9.32 2.51
N LEU A 154 -8.47 10.33 3.36
CA LEU A 154 -9.50 10.68 4.35
C LEU A 154 -10.84 11.07 3.68
N MET A 155 -10.80 11.82 2.58
CA MET A 155 -12.01 12.15 1.82
C MET A 155 -12.71 10.90 1.31
N VAL A 156 -11.97 9.94 0.77
CA VAL A 156 -12.54 8.66 0.30
C VAL A 156 -13.12 7.87 1.47
N GLU A 157 -12.46 7.80 2.63
CA GLU A 157 -13.03 7.15 3.82
C GLU A 157 -14.38 7.77 4.23
N LYS A 158 -14.50 9.11 4.23
CA LYS A 158 -15.75 9.81 4.53
C LYS A 158 -16.83 9.51 3.50
N MET A 159 -16.48 9.55 2.21
CA MET A 159 -17.41 9.17 1.14
C MET A 159 -17.91 7.72 1.30
N LEU A 160 -17.02 6.79 1.62
CA LEU A 160 -17.37 5.38 1.85
C LEU A 160 -18.32 5.24 3.04
N ALA A 161 -18.15 6.02 4.11
CA ALA A 161 -19.07 6.02 5.25
C ALA A 161 -20.48 6.48 4.84
N ASP A 162 -20.59 7.59 4.11
CA ASP A 162 -21.87 8.12 3.64
C ASP A 162 -22.55 7.15 2.64
N ILE A 163 -21.79 6.59 1.69
CA ILE A 163 -22.27 5.63 0.70
C ILE A 163 -22.75 4.34 1.37
N SER A 164 -21.99 3.82 2.36
CA SER A 164 -22.39 2.62 3.10
C SER A 164 -23.70 2.82 3.88
N LEU A 165 -23.97 4.04 4.37
CA LEU A 165 -25.25 4.36 4.98
C LEU A 165 -26.40 4.39 3.96
N ALA A 166 -26.15 4.94 2.78
CA ALA A 166 -27.15 5.07 1.71
C ALA A 166 -27.45 3.73 1.00
N TYR A 167 -26.46 2.83 0.94
CA TYR A 167 -26.54 1.52 0.30
C TYR A 167 -26.25 0.40 1.31
N PRO A 168 -27.25 -0.05 2.09
CA PRO A 168 -27.06 -1.05 3.14
C PRO A 168 -26.53 -2.42 2.67
N THR A 169 -26.66 -2.70 1.37
CA THR A 169 -26.11 -3.91 0.76
C THR A 169 -24.62 -3.82 0.44
N LEU A 170 -24.04 -2.60 0.42
CA LEU A 170 -22.63 -2.40 0.18
C LEU A 170 -21.83 -2.83 1.41
N ASN A 171 -20.91 -3.76 1.21
CA ASN A 171 -19.99 -4.25 2.23
C ASN A 171 -18.61 -3.62 1.99
N THR A 172 -18.25 -2.65 2.81
CA THR A 172 -17.02 -1.87 2.67
C THR A 172 -16.02 -2.24 3.76
N THR A 173 -14.79 -2.54 3.37
CA THR A 173 -13.67 -2.70 4.30
C THR A 173 -12.59 -1.68 3.98
N ILE A 174 -12.22 -0.85 4.94
CA ILE A 174 -11.15 0.13 4.85
C ILE A 174 -9.91 -0.46 5.56
N LEU A 175 -8.80 -0.56 4.83
CA LEU A 175 -7.54 -1.03 5.37
C LEU A 175 -6.56 0.14 5.45
N ARG A 176 -6.23 0.58 6.66
CA ARG A 176 -5.26 1.66 6.92
C ARG A 176 -3.88 1.05 7.07
N TYR A 177 -3.04 1.20 6.03
CA TYR A 177 -1.67 0.67 6.06
C TYR A 177 -0.72 1.61 6.78
N PHE A 178 0.26 1.00 7.42
CA PHE A 178 1.46 1.70 7.86
C PHE A 178 2.51 1.67 6.74
N ASN A 179 3.76 1.39 6.98
CA ASN A 179 4.81 1.54 5.97
C ASN A 179 5.14 0.20 5.29
N PRO A 180 4.61 -0.11 4.10
CA PRO A 180 4.94 -1.36 3.42
C PRO A 180 6.39 -1.38 2.97
N VAL A 181 7.08 -2.48 3.26
CA VAL A 181 8.47 -2.74 2.86
C VAL A 181 8.65 -4.20 2.48
N GLY A 182 9.82 -4.56 1.95
CA GLY A 182 10.11 -5.92 1.52
C GLY A 182 9.77 -6.17 0.06
N ALA A 183 9.80 -7.41 -0.32
CA ALA A 183 9.53 -7.92 -1.65
C ALA A 183 9.08 -9.38 -1.55
N HIS A 184 8.67 -9.99 -2.66
CA HIS A 184 8.45 -11.42 -2.67
C HIS A 184 9.78 -12.17 -2.42
N PRO A 185 9.82 -13.22 -1.59
CA PRO A 185 11.05 -13.92 -1.23
C PRO A 185 11.85 -14.47 -2.42
N SER A 186 11.18 -14.75 -3.55
CA SER A 186 11.85 -15.13 -4.80
C SER A 186 12.76 -14.05 -5.36
N GLY A 187 12.57 -12.78 -5.01
CA GLY A 187 13.23 -11.64 -5.65
C GLY A 187 12.78 -11.37 -7.08
N GLU A 188 11.65 -11.95 -7.52
CA GLU A 188 11.08 -11.71 -8.85
C GLU A 188 10.20 -10.46 -8.91
N ILE A 189 9.45 -10.17 -7.86
CA ILE A 189 8.62 -8.97 -7.74
C ILE A 189 8.97 -8.17 -6.49
N GLY A 190 8.94 -6.84 -6.59
CA GLY A 190 9.29 -5.93 -5.52
C GLY A 190 8.90 -4.49 -5.85
N GLU A 191 9.36 -3.54 -5.05
CA GLU A 191 9.10 -2.12 -5.28
C GLU A 191 10.08 -1.54 -6.31
N ASP A 192 9.55 -1.08 -7.45
CA ASP A 192 10.31 -0.40 -8.52
C ASP A 192 9.73 0.99 -8.77
N PRO A 193 10.12 1.99 -7.98
CA PRO A 193 9.60 3.34 -8.13
C PRO A 193 10.19 4.02 -9.37
N ASN A 194 9.33 4.72 -10.11
CA ASN A 194 9.78 5.59 -11.18
C ASN A 194 10.58 6.79 -10.60
N GLY A 195 11.84 6.96 -11.04
CA GLY A 195 12.70 8.05 -10.61
C GLY A 195 13.33 7.85 -9.23
N ILE A 196 13.30 8.90 -8.39
CA ILE A 196 13.87 8.88 -7.03
C ILE A 196 12.89 8.20 -6.08
N PRO A 197 13.28 7.15 -5.36
CA PRO A 197 12.40 6.50 -4.38
C PRO A 197 11.92 7.47 -3.31
N ASN A 198 10.62 7.48 -3.06
CA ASN A 198 10.03 8.21 -1.94
C ASN A 198 10.04 7.38 -0.64
N ASN A 199 10.03 6.04 -0.77
CA ASN A 199 10.08 5.12 0.36
C ASN A 199 11.53 4.85 0.79
N LEU A 200 11.71 4.67 2.11
CA LEU A 200 13.01 4.55 2.75
C LEU A 200 13.80 3.31 2.26
N MET A 201 13.19 2.13 2.25
CA MET A 201 13.88 0.88 1.91
C MET A 201 14.42 0.84 0.48
N PRO A 202 13.66 1.18 -0.58
CA PRO A 202 14.22 1.26 -1.94
C PRO A 202 15.37 2.26 -2.05
N TYR A 203 15.31 3.38 -1.30
CA TYR A 203 16.40 4.35 -1.27
C TYR A 203 17.66 3.77 -0.64
N ILE A 204 17.53 3.09 0.52
CA ILE A 204 18.63 2.37 1.20
C ILE A 204 19.26 1.37 0.25
N CYS A 205 18.44 0.53 -0.42
CA CYS A 205 18.92 -0.45 -1.39
C CYS A 205 19.68 0.20 -2.57
N GLN A 206 19.21 1.35 -3.09
CA GLN A 206 19.91 2.08 -4.15
C GLN A 206 21.24 2.68 -3.69
N VAL A 207 21.36 3.11 -2.43
CA VAL A 207 22.66 3.51 -1.86
C VAL A 207 23.58 2.30 -1.75
N ALA A 208 23.08 1.19 -1.23
CA ALA A 208 23.87 -0.02 -1.01
C ALA A 208 24.45 -0.62 -2.30
N ILE A 209 23.76 -0.49 -3.45
CA ILE A 209 24.30 -0.92 -4.75
C ILE A 209 25.09 0.17 -5.49
N GLY A 210 25.35 1.33 -4.85
CA GLY A 210 26.15 2.42 -5.40
C GLY A 210 25.43 3.31 -6.42
N LYS A 211 24.11 3.24 -6.56
CA LYS A 211 23.34 4.16 -7.42
C LYS A 211 23.20 5.55 -6.82
N ARG A 212 23.40 5.70 -5.53
CA ARG A 212 23.35 6.94 -4.77
C ARG A 212 24.49 7.00 -3.78
N ASP A 213 24.96 8.21 -3.50
CA ASP A 213 26.15 8.40 -2.65
C ASP A 213 25.83 8.16 -1.18
N HIS A 214 24.68 8.59 -0.70
CA HIS A 214 24.26 8.47 0.70
C HIS A 214 22.75 8.58 0.87
N LEU A 215 22.27 8.16 2.04
CA LEU A 215 20.90 8.38 2.50
C LEU A 215 20.82 9.71 3.27
N SER A 216 19.84 10.55 2.95
CA SER A 216 19.45 11.69 3.81
C SER A 216 18.47 11.23 4.88
N VAL A 217 18.88 11.29 6.15
CA VAL A 217 18.02 11.01 7.31
C VAL A 217 17.43 12.34 7.78
N PHE A 218 16.11 12.50 7.60
CA PHE A 218 15.41 13.76 7.89
C PHE A 218 14.97 13.84 9.34
N GLY A 219 15.57 14.80 10.08
CA GLY A 219 15.36 14.99 11.52
C GLY A 219 16.26 14.07 12.36
N SER A 220 16.91 14.69 13.36
CA SER A 220 17.73 14.01 14.36
C SER A 220 17.43 14.52 15.76
N ASP A 221 16.34 15.25 15.90
CA ASP A 221 15.93 15.98 17.10
C ASP A 221 14.47 15.69 17.50
N TYR A 222 13.88 14.59 16.98
CA TYR A 222 12.59 14.13 17.44
C TYR A 222 12.66 13.58 18.87
N PRO A 223 11.56 13.65 19.65
CA PRO A 223 11.51 13.07 20.99
C PRO A 223 11.38 11.52 20.93
N THR A 224 12.28 10.88 20.22
CA THR A 224 12.39 9.44 20.01
C THR A 224 13.71 8.91 20.58
N LYS A 225 13.89 7.61 20.66
CA LYS A 225 15.05 6.96 21.29
C LYS A 225 16.41 7.44 20.72
N ASP A 226 16.48 7.66 19.40
CA ASP A 226 17.71 8.05 18.69
C ASP A 226 17.58 9.40 17.96
N GLY A 227 16.46 10.09 18.17
CA GLY A 227 16.18 11.39 17.56
C GLY A 227 15.62 11.29 16.14
N THR A 228 15.57 10.11 15.52
CA THR A 228 15.01 9.95 14.17
C THR A 228 13.54 9.50 14.20
N GLY A 229 12.84 9.66 13.07
CA GLY A 229 11.42 9.32 12.99
C GLY A 229 11.18 7.81 13.15
N VAL A 230 10.10 7.43 13.86
CA VAL A 230 9.71 6.05 14.13
C VAL A 230 8.48 5.67 13.31
N ARG A 231 8.53 4.52 12.63
CA ARG A 231 7.44 4.01 11.79
C ARG A 231 7.21 2.53 12.04
N ASP A 232 5.96 2.10 11.85
CA ASP A 232 5.58 0.69 11.78
C ASP A 232 5.85 0.22 10.34
N PHE A 233 6.87 -0.60 10.16
CA PHE A 233 7.15 -1.24 8.88
C PHE A 233 6.43 -2.58 8.82
N ILE A 234 5.72 -2.82 7.72
CA ILE A 234 5.00 -4.06 7.47
C ILE A 234 5.50 -4.73 6.20
N HIS A 235 5.75 -6.03 6.23
CA HIS A 235 6.14 -6.77 5.04
C HIS A 235 5.01 -6.77 4.00
N VAL A 236 5.35 -6.51 2.73
CA VAL A 236 4.36 -6.42 1.65
C VAL A 236 3.56 -7.71 1.46
N MET A 237 4.14 -8.87 1.75
CA MET A 237 3.43 -10.16 1.72
C MET A 237 2.42 -10.28 2.86
N ASP A 238 2.74 -9.81 4.07
CA ASP A 238 1.78 -9.76 5.17
C ASP A 238 0.62 -8.82 4.84
N LEU A 239 0.94 -7.68 4.21
CA LEU A 239 -0.08 -6.74 3.75
C LEU A 239 -1.00 -7.36 2.69
N ALA A 240 -0.44 -8.11 1.71
CA ALA A 240 -1.22 -8.85 0.71
C ALA A 240 -2.15 -9.89 1.37
N GLU A 241 -1.64 -10.65 2.34
CA GLU A 241 -2.47 -11.58 3.13
C GLU A 241 -3.56 -10.87 3.93
N GLY A 242 -3.33 -9.64 4.40
CA GLY A 242 -4.35 -8.82 5.06
C GLY A 242 -5.53 -8.50 4.14
N HIS A 243 -5.28 -8.22 2.85
CA HIS A 243 -6.34 -8.03 1.86
C HIS A 243 -7.13 -9.31 1.61
N VAL A 244 -6.43 -10.45 1.51
CA VAL A 244 -7.08 -11.76 1.36
C VAL A 244 -7.92 -12.11 2.58
N ALA A 245 -7.47 -11.79 3.79
CA ALA A 245 -8.25 -11.98 5.01
C ALA A 245 -9.51 -11.09 5.02
N ALA A 246 -9.38 -9.83 4.56
CA ALA A 246 -10.52 -8.91 4.46
C ALA A 246 -11.59 -9.38 3.45
N LEU A 247 -11.22 -10.03 2.34
CA LEU A 247 -12.17 -10.61 1.38
C LEU A 247 -13.08 -11.69 1.98
N LYS A 248 -12.60 -12.39 3.01
CA LYS A 248 -13.35 -13.47 3.65
C LYS A 248 -14.41 -12.96 4.65
N GLN A 249 -14.32 -11.70 5.04
CA GLN A 249 -15.24 -11.10 6.00
C GLN A 249 -16.52 -10.64 5.29
N ARG A 250 -17.55 -11.49 5.37
CA ARG A 250 -18.87 -11.20 4.79
C ARG A 250 -19.93 -11.20 5.89
N HIS A 251 -20.62 -10.07 6.06
CA HIS A 251 -21.88 -9.91 6.81
C HIS A 251 -21.92 -10.43 8.27
N ASP A 252 -21.42 -9.61 9.18
CA ASP A 252 -21.71 -9.73 10.63
C ASP A 252 -22.72 -8.67 11.13
N GLY A 253 -23.42 -7.99 10.18
CA GLY A 253 -24.37 -6.91 10.49
C GLY A 253 -23.79 -5.50 10.31
N SER A 254 -22.48 -5.34 10.14
CA SER A 254 -21.86 -4.06 9.78
C SER A 254 -21.52 -4.04 8.29
N ASN A 255 -21.91 -2.98 7.62
CA ASN A 255 -21.60 -2.77 6.21
C ASN A 255 -20.36 -1.86 5.98
N LEU A 256 -19.76 -1.35 7.05
CA LEU A 256 -18.50 -0.60 7.03
C LEU A 256 -17.58 -1.08 8.15
N ARG A 257 -16.38 -1.52 7.79
CA ARG A 257 -15.33 -1.95 8.70
C ARG A 257 -14.02 -1.24 8.41
N ILE A 258 -13.27 -0.97 9.47
CA ILE A 258 -11.96 -0.32 9.37
C ILE A 258 -10.97 -1.15 10.15
N TYR A 259 -9.79 -1.40 9.56
CA TYR A 259 -8.69 -2.14 10.19
C TYR A 259 -7.35 -1.49 9.94
N ASN A 260 -6.53 -1.42 10.98
CA ASN A 260 -5.13 -1.08 10.88
C ASN A 260 -4.33 -2.32 10.46
N LEU A 261 -3.53 -2.19 9.42
CA LEU A 261 -2.60 -3.24 8.99
C LEU A 261 -1.16 -2.77 9.23
N GLY A 262 -0.59 -3.23 10.32
CA GLY A 262 0.78 -3.00 10.75
C GLY A 262 1.28 -4.15 11.63
N THR A 263 2.49 -4.03 12.14
CA THR A 263 3.11 -5.05 13.00
C THR A 263 2.87 -4.78 14.49
N GLY A 264 2.44 -3.56 14.85
CA GLY A 264 2.36 -3.12 16.24
C GLY A 264 3.73 -2.78 16.84
N LYS A 265 4.75 -2.59 16.00
CA LYS A 265 6.11 -2.23 16.43
C LYS A 265 6.61 -1.04 15.64
N GLY A 266 7.07 -0.01 16.37
CA GLY A 266 7.74 1.13 15.77
C GLY A 266 9.25 0.90 15.69
N TYR A 267 9.82 1.20 14.53
CA TYR A 267 11.27 1.20 14.30
C TYR A 267 11.72 2.56 13.81
N SER A 268 12.84 3.04 14.33
CA SER A 268 13.46 4.28 13.87
C SER A 268 14.17 4.09 12.53
N VAL A 269 14.53 5.21 11.88
CA VAL A 269 15.33 5.16 10.65
C VAL A 269 16.69 4.52 10.90
N LEU A 270 17.33 4.84 12.04
CA LEU A 270 18.64 4.26 12.37
C LEU A 270 18.52 2.77 12.74
N GLU A 271 17.48 2.34 13.44
CA GLU A 271 17.23 0.91 13.70
C GLU A 271 17.04 0.12 12.39
N LEU A 272 16.39 0.70 11.37
CA LEU A 272 16.28 0.08 10.06
C LEU A 272 17.63 -0.03 9.35
N LEU A 273 18.50 1.01 9.44
CA LEU A 273 19.85 0.96 8.89
C LEU A 273 20.72 -0.09 9.58
N GLU A 274 20.62 -0.22 10.91
CA GLU A 274 21.30 -1.27 11.65
C GLU A 274 20.82 -2.68 11.27
N ALA A 275 19.50 -2.86 11.08
CA ALA A 275 18.96 -4.10 10.57
C ALA A 275 19.49 -4.41 9.16
N PHE A 276 19.55 -3.40 8.29
CA PHE A 276 20.10 -3.55 6.95
C PHE A 276 21.57 -4.02 6.99
N LYS A 277 22.42 -3.37 7.81
CA LYS A 277 23.80 -3.77 8.00
C LYS A 277 23.93 -5.19 8.57
N ARG A 278 23.10 -5.54 9.55
CA ARG A 278 23.11 -6.87 10.19
C ARG A 278 22.78 -7.98 9.18
N VAL A 279 21.77 -7.75 8.34
CA VAL A 279 21.27 -8.77 7.38
C VAL A 279 22.17 -8.88 6.15
N THR A 280 22.64 -7.73 5.63
CA THR A 280 23.38 -7.69 4.34
C THR A 280 24.88 -7.62 4.49
N THR A 281 25.41 -7.32 5.68
CA THR A 281 26.81 -7.01 5.98
C THR A 281 27.34 -5.73 5.30
N LEU A 282 26.45 -4.93 4.67
CA LEU A 282 26.81 -3.70 3.98
C LEU A 282 26.53 -2.47 4.85
N ASP A 283 27.44 -1.52 4.85
CA ASP A 283 27.22 -0.20 5.42
C ASP A 283 26.53 0.71 4.40
N VAL A 284 25.51 1.41 4.85
CA VAL A 284 24.81 2.43 4.07
C VAL A 284 25.25 3.79 4.57
N PRO A 285 26.06 4.56 3.83
CA PRO A 285 26.41 5.91 4.22
C PRO A 285 25.18 6.80 4.33
N TYR A 286 25.09 7.59 5.39
CA TYR A 286 23.98 8.53 5.59
C TYR A 286 24.43 9.87 6.13
N VAL A 287 23.61 10.89 5.92
CA VAL A 287 23.79 12.25 6.44
C VAL A 287 22.50 12.66 7.16
N LEU A 288 22.66 13.15 8.40
CA LEU A 288 21.57 13.75 9.17
C LEU A 288 21.25 15.13 8.58
N THR A 289 19.96 15.37 8.31
CA THR A 289 19.47 16.65 7.76
C THR A 289 18.31 17.18 8.60
N THR A 290 17.86 18.40 8.32
CA THR A 290 16.70 18.99 8.98
C THR A 290 15.42 18.20 8.68
N ARG A 291 14.42 18.32 9.57
CA ARG A 291 13.11 17.68 9.39
C ARG A 291 12.47 18.10 8.06
N ARG A 292 11.79 17.16 7.40
CA ARG A 292 10.90 17.51 6.28
C ARG A 292 9.61 18.09 6.82
N SER A 293 9.04 19.04 6.09
CA SER A 293 7.70 19.56 6.40
C SER A 293 6.66 18.42 6.33
N GLY A 294 5.83 18.32 7.36
CA GLY A 294 4.78 17.32 7.45
C GLY A 294 5.21 15.94 7.99
N ASP A 295 6.50 15.74 8.32
CA ASP A 295 6.93 14.53 9.02
C ASP A 295 6.58 14.62 10.52
N ILE A 296 6.10 13.51 11.07
CA ILE A 296 5.76 13.34 12.49
C ILE A 296 6.80 12.46 13.20
N ALA A 297 6.93 12.61 14.51
CA ALA A 297 7.93 11.89 15.31
C ALA A 297 7.70 10.37 15.25
N GLU A 298 6.50 9.91 15.59
CA GLU A 298 6.18 8.49 15.68
C GLU A 298 4.82 8.19 15.03
N CYS A 299 4.74 7.03 14.35
CA CYS A 299 3.49 6.51 13.79
C CYS A 299 3.56 4.98 13.71
N TRP A 300 2.88 4.30 14.63
CA TRP A 300 2.80 2.83 14.65
C TRP A 300 1.45 2.35 15.19
N SER A 301 1.04 1.14 14.78
CA SER A 301 -0.31 0.62 14.94
C SER A 301 -0.51 -0.20 16.20
N ASP A 302 -1.78 -0.36 16.60
CA ASP A 302 -2.27 -1.52 17.31
C ASP A 302 -3.09 -2.39 16.34
N PRO A 303 -2.59 -3.57 15.91
CA PRO A 303 -3.31 -4.45 14.99
C PRO A 303 -4.28 -5.42 15.69
N ALA A 304 -4.60 -5.22 16.95
CA ALA A 304 -5.41 -6.15 17.76
C ALA A 304 -6.80 -6.41 17.15
N LYS A 305 -7.42 -5.40 16.54
CA LYS A 305 -8.72 -5.54 15.88
C LYS A 305 -8.61 -6.44 14.64
N ALA A 306 -7.62 -6.23 13.79
CA ALA A 306 -7.39 -7.08 12.62
C ALA A 306 -7.11 -8.54 13.04
N ARG A 307 -6.32 -8.75 14.10
CA ARG A 307 -6.06 -10.08 14.64
C ARG A 307 -7.35 -10.77 15.12
N LYS A 308 -8.18 -10.05 15.88
CA LYS A 308 -9.40 -10.58 16.46
C LYS A 308 -10.48 -10.87 15.40
N GLU A 309 -10.68 -9.96 14.46
CA GLU A 309 -11.83 -10.00 13.56
C GLU A 309 -11.50 -10.63 12.20
N LEU A 310 -10.30 -10.39 11.66
CA LEU A 310 -9.84 -10.99 10.41
C LEU A 310 -9.10 -12.32 10.60
N GLY A 311 -8.67 -12.64 11.82
CA GLY A 311 -7.74 -13.74 12.08
C GLY A 311 -6.37 -13.52 11.43
N TRP A 312 -6.02 -12.26 11.19
CA TRP A 312 -4.78 -11.86 10.52
C TRP A 312 -3.80 -11.19 11.48
N GLU A 313 -2.55 -11.52 11.33
CA GLU A 313 -1.43 -10.81 11.97
C GLU A 313 -0.20 -10.82 11.04
N ALA A 314 0.65 -9.81 11.16
CA ALA A 314 1.94 -9.77 10.48
C ALA A 314 2.87 -10.84 11.03
N LYS A 315 3.54 -11.58 10.13
CA LYS A 315 4.40 -12.72 10.48
C LYS A 315 5.88 -12.44 10.26
N HIS A 316 6.21 -11.55 9.32
CA HIS A 316 7.58 -11.21 8.97
C HIS A 316 8.11 -10.13 9.90
N ASP A 317 9.34 -10.30 10.33
CA ASP A 317 10.05 -9.31 11.14
C ASP A 317 10.84 -8.32 10.26
N LEU A 318 11.57 -7.40 10.90
CA LEU A 318 12.34 -6.38 10.20
C LEU A 318 13.49 -6.99 9.37
N ASP A 319 14.08 -8.10 9.84
CA ASP A 319 15.17 -8.79 9.15
C ASP A 319 14.65 -9.48 7.87
N ASP A 320 13.45 -10.06 7.91
CA ASP A 320 12.78 -10.60 6.73
C ASP A 320 12.50 -9.50 5.69
N MET A 321 11.98 -8.37 6.15
CA MET A 321 11.69 -7.21 5.29
C MET A 321 12.95 -6.71 4.57
N VAL A 322 14.05 -6.60 5.29
CA VAL A 322 15.36 -6.21 4.74
C VAL A 322 15.89 -7.24 3.76
N ARG A 323 15.87 -8.52 4.15
CA ARG A 323 16.40 -9.62 3.33
C ARG A 323 15.70 -9.66 1.97
N ASP A 324 14.37 -9.61 1.98
CA ASP A 324 13.60 -9.78 0.76
C ASP A 324 13.67 -8.53 -0.13
N ALA A 325 13.68 -7.32 0.45
CA ALA A 325 13.95 -6.10 -0.31
C ALA A 325 15.33 -6.10 -0.95
N TRP A 326 16.36 -6.56 -0.22
CA TRP A 326 17.72 -6.64 -0.73
C TRP A 326 17.88 -7.72 -1.80
N ASN A 327 17.27 -8.90 -1.62
CA ASN A 327 17.23 -9.95 -2.64
C ASN A 327 16.60 -9.44 -3.95
N TRP A 328 15.49 -8.70 -3.86
CA TRP A 328 14.89 -8.04 -5.03
C TRP A 328 15.87 -7.08 -5.70
N GLN A 329 16.49 -6.17 -4.94
CA GLN A 329 17.38 -5.16 -5.49
C GLN A 329 18.63 -5.77 -6.15
N GLN A 330 19.21 -6.82 -5.56
CA GLN A 330 20.37 -7.51 -6.13
C GLN A 330 20.03 -8.18 -7.46
N LYS A 331 18.88 -8.84 -7.57
CA LYS A 331 18.44 -9.50 -8.79
C LYS A 331 17.98 -8.51 -9.87
N ASN A 332 17.53 -7.35 -9.43
CA ASN A 332 16.95 -6.32 -10.30
C ASN A 332 17.61 -4.95 -10.04
N PRO A 333 18.90 -4.80 -10.36
CA PRO A 333 19.59 -3.54 -10.09
C PRO A 333 18.95 -2.36 -10.82
N ASN A 334 18.31 -2.57 -11.96
CA ASN A 334 17.61 -1.56 -12.75
C ASN A 334 16.07 -1.64 -12.66
N GLY A 335 15.54 -2.33 -11.64
CA GLY A 335 14.12 -2.57 -11.48
C GLY A 335 13.59 -3.57 -12.50
N TYR A 336 12.37 -3.36 -12.97
CA TYR A 336 11.74 -4.18 -14.01
C TYR A 336 12.29 -3.96 -15.42
N LYS A 337 13.12 -2.94 -15.63
CA LYS A 337 13.75 -2.70 -16.93
C LYS A 337 14.80 -3.78 -17.19
N SER A 338 14.65 -4.48 -18.31
CA SER A 338 15.67 -5.41 -18.79
C SER A 338 17.01 -4.68 -18.97
N ASN A 339 18.12 -5.31 -18.60
CA ASN A 339 19.47 -4.82 -18.86
C ASN A 339 19.75 -4.79 -20.36
#